data_2e2bc3f1e78abf731413bcc2149f6fc2
#
_entry.id   2e2bc3f1e78abf731413bcc2149f6fc2
#
_cell.length_a   1.000
_cell.length_b   1.000
_cell.length_c   1.000
_cell.angle_alpha   90.00
_cell.angle_beta   90.00
_cell.angle_gamma   90.00
#
_symmetry.space_group_name_H-M   'P 1'
#
loop_
_entity.id
_entity.type
_entity.pdbx_description
1 polymer ?
#
loop_
_entity_poly.entity_id
_entity_poly.type
_entity_poly.pdbx_seq_one_letter_code
_entity_poly.pdbx_strand_id
1 'polypeptide(L)'
;MPKKIALLFAGQGAQCVGMGRDLAERYAVAADLFRQGDEILGRNLCDIAWNGPLEELTNTSNCQPALYVHALAALAALREVFGGFEVGGAAGLSLGEITAHAAAGTFDFATGLKLVQKRGEFMDEACATTQGGMAALIGGLENDVRRLAADEDVDIANINAPNQIVISGELANVETAVGVAKEYGIGRATMLNVAGAYHSRLMESAYLKLEKVLGDVPMQSPRFPVISNVTGEEVQTPDRKSVV
;
A
#
# COMPACT_ATOMS: atom_id res chain seq x y z
N MET A 1 18.82 -18.01 21.34
CA MET A 1 18.96 -16.88 20.39
C MET A 1 17.58 -16.25 20.22
N PRO A 2 17.44 -14.93 20.20
CA PRO A 2 16.16 -14.30 19.87
C PRO A 2 15.69 -14.79 18.49
N LYS A 3 14.37 -14.97 18.33
CA LYS A 3 13.81 -15.34 17.03
C LYS A 3 14.00 -14.17 16.07
N LYS A 4 14.57 -14.43 14.91
CA LYS A 4 14.69 -13.45 13.82
C LYS A 4 13.45 -13.58 12.92
N ILE A 5 12.74 -12.48 12.70
CA ILE A 5 11.51 -12.44 11.91
C ILE A 5 11.62 -11.41 10.77
N ALA A 6 10.85 -11.63 9.73
CA ALA A 6 10.59 -10.62 8.69
C ALA A 6 9.19 -10.02 8.90
N LEU A 7 9.06 -8.71 8.70
CA LEU A 7 7.78 -8.02 8.75
C LEU A 7 7.26 -7.81 7.33
N LEU A 8 6.03 -8.26 7.07
CA LEU A 8 5.36 -8.04 5.80
C LEU A 8 4.09 -7.23 6.04
N PHE A 9 4.01 -6.06 5.41
CA PHE A 9 2.89 -5.14 5.56
C PHE A 9 2.00 -5.17 4.32
N ALA A 10 0.71 -5.40 4.54
CA ALA A 10 -0.28 -5.42 3.48
C ALA A 10 -0.49 -4.03 2.88
N GLY A 11 -0.90 -4.01 1.61
CA GLY A 11 -1.39 -2.83 0.91
C GLY A 11 -2.90 -2.76 0.85
N GLN A 12 -3.41 -1.81 0.08
CA GLN A 12 -4.84 -1.63 -0.19
C GLN A 12 -5.45 -2.91 -0.77
N GLY A 13 -6.67 -3.26 -0.32
CA GLY A 13 -7.35 -4.53 -0.60
C GLY A 13 -7.37 -5.48 0.59
N ALA A 14 -6.55 -5.24 1.63
CA ALA A 14 -6.54 -6.05 2.85
C ALA A 14 -7.48 -5.52 3.95
N GLN A 15 -8.10 -4.35 3.74
CA GLN A 15 -9.03 -3.75 4.73
C GLN A 15 -10.30 -4.57 4.88
N CYS A 16 -10.80 -4.65 6.10
CA CYS A 16 -12.10 -5.20 6.41
C CYS A 16 -12.73 -4.45 7.59
N VAL A 17 -14.04 -4.35 7.59
CA VAL A 17 -14.77 -3.74 8.71
C VAL A 17 -14.54 -4.57 9.97
N GLY A 18 -14.23 -3.91 11.08
CA GLY A 18 -13.85 -4.53 12.34
C GLY A 18 -12.34 -4.67 12.55
N MET A 19 -11.51 -4.35 11.54
CA MET A 19 -10.06 -4.53 11.60
C MET A 19 -9.43 -3.83 12.80
N GLY A 20 -8.70 -4.60 13.63
CA GLY A 20 -7.95 -4.11 14.78
C GLY A 20 -8.76 -3.73 16.01
N ARG A 21 -10.10 -3.87 16.00
CA ARG A 21 -10.92 -3.64 17.19
C ARG A 21 -10.52 -4.58 18.33
N ASP A 22 -10.37 -5.85 18.03
CA ASP A 22 -9.95 -6.89 18.98
C ASP A 22 -8.55 -6.61 19.56
N LEU A 23 -7.66 -6.06 18.76
CA LEU A 23 -6.32 -5.61 19.23
C LEU A 23 -6.45 -4.43 20.20
N ALA A 24 -7.27 -3.42 19.86
CA ALA A 24 -7.47 -2.26 20.71
C ALA A 24 -8.17 -2.61 22.02
N GLU A 25 -9.13 -3.54 22.00
CA GLU A 25 -9.82 -4.02 23.20
C GLU A 25 -8.90 -4.81 24.14
N ARG A 26 -7.90 -5.51 23.59
CA ARG A 26 -7.04 -6.42 24.35
C ARG A 26 -5.71 -5.80 24.78
N TYR A 27 -5.12 -4.89 23.98
CA TYR A 27 -3.78 -4.34 24.19
C TYR A 27 -3.81 -2.82 24.28
N ALA A 28 -3.42 -2.27 25.43
CA ALA A 28 -3.43 -0.82 25.66
C ALA A 28 -2.53 -0.06 24.66
N VAL A 29 -1.40 -0.66 24.26
CA VAL A 29 -0.49 -0.07 23.26
C VAL A 29 -1.13 0.02 21.89
N ALA A 30 -1.99 -0.92 21.51
CA ALA A 30 -2.73 -0.88 20.27
C ALA A 30 -3.85 0.17 20.33
N ALA A 31 -4.63 0.19 21.43
CA ALA A 31 -5.67 1.18 21.66
C ALA A 31 -5.13 2.62 21.58
N ASP A 32 -3.94 2.84 22.14
CA ASP A 32 -3.30 4.16 22.12
C ASP A 32 -2.93 4.61 20.70
N LEU A 33 -2.42 3.72 19.84
CA LEU A 33 -2.11 4.04 18.44
C LEU A 33 -3.38 4.34 17.63
N PHE A 34 -4.49 3.63 17.85
CA PHE A 34 -5.77 3.94 17.22
C PHE A 34 -6.28 5.33 17.65
N ARG A 35 -6.25 5.62 18.96
CA ARG A 35 -6.61 6.94 19.50
C ARG A 35 -5.73 8.06 18.93
N GLN A 36 -4.40 7.87 18.93
CA GLN A 36 -3.47 8.83 18.30
C GLN A 36 -3.76 9.02 16.82
N GLY A 37 -4.16 7.96 16.11
CA GLY A 37 -4.57 8.03 14.72
C GLY A 37 -5.71 9.02 14.51
N ASP A 38 -6.78 8.90 15.29
CA ASP A 38 -7.92 9.80 15.21
C ASP A 38 -7.54 11.26 15.56
N GLU A 39 -6.73 11.45 16.61
CA GLU A 39 -6.27 12.78 17.04
C GLU A 39 -5.41 13.46 15.97
N ILE A 40 -4.46 12.74 15.36
CA ILE A 40 -3.55 13.28 14.34
C ILE A 40 -4.32 13.66 13.07
N LEU A 41 -5.29 12.82 12.67
CA LEU A 41 -6.11 13.04 11.48
C LEU A 41 -7.25 14.04 11.70
N GLY A 42 -7.57 14.37 12.96
CA GLY A 42 -8.68 15.26 13.33
C GLY A 42 -10.06 14.70 12.93
N ARG A 43 -10.18 13.36 12.83
CA ARG A 43 -11.42 12.65 12.44
C ARG A 43 -11.47 11.27 13.07
N ASN A 44 -12.67 10.69 13.15
CA ASN A 44 -12.88 9.36 13.74
C ASN A 44 -12.65 8.25 12.69
N LEU A 45 -11.37 7.99 12.36
CA LEU A 45 -10.98 6.91 11.47
C LEU A 45 -11.30 5.54 12.06
N CYS A 46 -11.19 5.40 13.39
CA CYS A 46 -11.51 4.17 14.11
C CYS A 46 -12.96 3.75 13.89
N ASP A 47 -13.91 4.68 13.89
CA ASP A 47 -15.31 4.36 13.65
C ASP A 47 -15.54 3.79 12.25
N ILE A 48 -14.91 4.38 11.24
CA ILE A 48 -14.96 3.87 9.87
C ILE A 48 -14.31 2.48 9.78
N ALA A 49 -13.15 2.28 10.40
CA ALA A 49 -12.43 0.99 10.37
C ALA A 49 -13.21 -0.12 11.11
N TRP A 50 -13.91 0.21 12.21
CA TRP A 50 -14.55 -0.77 13.06
C TRP A 50 -16.02 -1.02 12.74
N ASN A 51 -16.74 0.00 12.30
CA ASN A 51 -18.17 -0.04 12.06
C ASN A 51 -18.56 0.10 10.59
N GLY A 52 -17.62 0.55 9.74
CA GLY A 52 -17.86 0.74 8.31
C GLY A 52 -18.71 1.98 7.99
N PRO A 53 -19.40 1.99 6.86
CA PRO A 53 -19.55 0.88 5.91
C PRO A 53 -18.26 0.54 5.14
N LEU A 54 -18.17 -0.67 4.58
CA LEU A 54 -16.99 -1.11 3.83
C LEU A 54 -16.66 -0.20 2.65
N GLU A 55 -17.67 0.34 2.00
CA GLU A 55 -17.52 1.27 0.89
C GLU A 55 -16.74 2.52 1.33
N GLU A 56 -17.09 3.11 2.47
CA GLU A 56 -16.37 4.26 3.03
C GLU A 56 -14.94 3.90 3.45
N LEU A 57 -14.74 2.74 4.06
CA LEU A 57 -13.42 2.24 4.42
C LEU A 57 -12.55 1.97 3.19
N THR A 58 -13.14 1.65 2.05
CA THR A 58 -12.40 1.34 0.80
C THR A 58 -11.92 2.61 0.09
N ASN A 59 -12.49 3.79 0.35
CA ASN A 59 -11.96 5.04 -0.17
C ASN A 59 -10.49 5.19 0.23
N THR A 60 -9.63 5.54 -0.73
CA THR A 60 -8.17 5.52 -0.56
C THR A 60 -7.71 6.39 0.61
N SER A 61 -8.33 7.56 0.78
CA SER A 61 -8.09 8.49 1.89
C SER A 61 -8.49 7.96 3.28
N ASN A 62 -9.31 6.92 3.37
CA ASN A 62 -9.63 6.19 4.60
C ASN A 62 -8.83 4.90 4.71
N CYS A 63 -8.76 4.15 3.63
CA CYS A 63 -8.16 2.83 3.57
C CYS A 63 -6.68 2.85 3.95
N GLN A 64 -5.90 3.75 3.35
CA GLN A 64 -4.47 3.80 3.59
C GLN A 64 -4.13 4.16 5.05
N PRO A 65 -4.69 5.23 5.66
CA PRO A 65 -4.48 5.50 7.08
C PRO A 65 -4.95 4.37 7.99
N ALA A 66 -6.10 3.75 7.71
CA ALA A 66 -6.63 2.66 8.54
C ALA A 66 -5.70 1.43 8.54
N LEU A 67 -5.19 1.03 7.37
CA LEU A 67 -4.21 -0.07 7.25
C LEU A 67 -2.88 0.26 7.93
N TYR A 68 -2.41 1.50 7.80
CA TYR A 68 -1.19 1.96 8.46
C TYR A 68 -1.31 1.89 9.99
N VAL A 69 -2.36 2.46 10.57
CA VAL A 69 -2.62 2.43 12.02
C VAL A 69 -2.78 0.99 12.50
N HIS A 70 -3.61 0.20 11.83
CA HIS A 70 -3.82 -1.21 12.16
C HIS A 70 -2.51 -2.00 12.18
N ALA A 71 -1.68 -1.87 11.15
CA ALA A 71 -0.45 -2.63 11.03
C ALA A 71 0.56 -2.28 12.14
N LEU A 72 0.70 -1.00 12.48
CA LEU A 72 1.59 -0.57 13.56
C LEU A 72 1.03 -0.90 14.94
N ALA A 73 -0.29 -0.87 15.14
CA ALA A 73 -0.95 -1.34 16.35
C ALA A 73 -0.73 -2.85 16.55
N ALA A 74 -0.86 -3.63 15.48
CA ALA A 74 -0.59 -5.08 15.51
C ALA A 74 0.90 -5.36 15.84
N LEU A 75 1.83 -4.60 15.27
CA LEU A 75 3.25 -4.72 15.58
C LEU A 75 3.55 -4.35 17.04
N ALA A 76 2.91 -3.31 17.58
CA ALA A 76 3.07 -2.91 18.98
C ALA A 76 2.56 -4.00 19.93
N ALA A 77 1.36 -4.54 19.69
CA ALA A 77 0.81 -5.67 20.44
C ALA A 77 1.70 -6.92 20.34
N LEU A 78 2.23 -7.23 19.15
CA LEU A 78 3.15 -8.35 18.96
C LEU A 78 4.42 -8.21 19.82
N ARG A 79 4.99 -7.00 19.88
CA ARG A 79 6.17 -6.72 20.71
C ARG A 79 5.88 -6.86 22.21
N GLU A 80 4.70 -6.45 22.65
CA GLU A 80 4.26 -6.63 24.04
C GLU A 80 4.15 -8.11 24.42
N VAL A 81 3.49 -8.92 23.55
CA VAL A 81 3.25 -10.34 23.83
C VAL A 81 4.54 -11.17 23.81
N PHE A 82 5.44 -10.92 22.89
CA PHE A 82 6.65 -11.75 22.73
C PHE A 82 7.88 -11.26 23.51
N GLY A 83 7.78 -10.12 24.19
CA GLY A 83 8.87 -9.60 25.04
C GLY A 83 10.15 -9.22 24.28
N GLY A 84 10.08 -9.17 22.96
CA GLY A 84 11.17 -8.79 22.06
C GLY A 84 11.52 -9.89 21.06
N PHE A 85 11.85 -9.45 19.84
CA PHE A 85 12.37 -10.28 18.73
C PHE A 85 13.29 -9.40 17.87
N GLU A 86 14.19 -10.05 17.15
CA GLU A 86 15.04 -9.38 16.17
C GLU A 86 14.29 -9.28 14.83
N VAL A 87 14.20 -8.09 14.26
CA VAL A 87 13.69 -7.88 12.91
C VAL A 87 14.83 -8.00 11.93
N GLY A 88 14.76 -9.00 11.05
CA GLY A 88 15.76 -9.25 10.01
C GLY A 88 15.56 -8.41 8.76
N GLY A 89 14.36 -7.85 8.58
CA GLY A 89 14.00 -6.99 7.46
C GLY A 89 12.50 -6.79 7.39
N ALA A 90 12.07 -5.83 6.59
CA ALA A 90 10.67 -5.54 6.34
C ALA A 90 10.41 -5.29 4.85
N ALA A 91 9.22 -5.62 4.41
CA ALA A 91 8.69 -5.26 3.11
C ALA A 91 7.19 -4.92 3.24
N GLY A 92 6.66 -4.23 2.25
CA GLY A 92 5.25 -3.93 2.22
C GLY A 92 4.78 -3.63 0.79
N LEU A 93 3.54 -3.97 0.48
CA LEU A 93 2.97 -3.71 -0.83
C LEU A 93 2.44 -2.27 -0.89
N SER A 94 2.98 -1.44 -1.79
CA SER A 94 2.51 -0.06 -2.01
C SER A 94 2.47 0.75 -0.71
N LEU A 95 1.30 1.04 -0.15
CA LEU A 95 1.14 1.63 1.18
C LEU A 95 1.97 0.91 2.26
N GLY A 96 2.05 -0.42 2.19
CA GLY A 96 2.79 -1.23 3.14
C GLY A 96 4.29 -0.89 3.22
N GLU A 97 4.89 -0.35 2.16
CA GLU A 97 6.28 0.12 2.16
C GLU A 97 6.44 1.33 3.11
N ILE A 98 5.50 2.27 3.10
CA ILE A 98 5.50 3.40 4.05
C ILE A 98 5.38 2.88 5.48
N THR A 99 4.53 1.87 5.69
CA THR A 99 4.39 1.21 7.00
C THR A 99 5.68 0.51 7.43
N ALA A 100 6.38 -0.16 6.50
CA ALA A 100 7.67 -0.80 6.76
C ALA A 100 8.74 0.22 7.17
N HIS A 101 8.79 1.37 6.51
CA HIS A 101 9.67 2.47 6.89
C HIS A 101 9.37 3.04 8.27
N ALA A 102 8.09 3.24 8.63
CA ALA A 102 7.70 3.65 9.97
C ALA A 102 8.10 2.61 11.03
N ALA A 103 7.86 1.33 10.76
CA ALA A 103 8.28 0.23 11.64
C ALA A 103 9.79 0.17 11.82
N ALA A 104 10.57 0.49 10.78
CA ALA A 104 12.01 0.58 10.80
C ALA A 104 12.53 1.87 11.47
N GLY A 105 11.66 2.84 11.76
CA GLY A 105 12.02 4.11 12.39
C GLY A 105 12.63 5.13 11.43
N THR A 106 12.40 5.00 10.14
CA THR A 106 12.76 6.02 9.13
C THR A 106 12.09 7.36 9.44
N PHE A 107 10.87 7.31 9.94
CA PHE A 107 10.11 8.42 10.52
C PHE A 107 9.18 7.89 11.62
N ASP A 108 8.66 8.79 12.45
CA ASP A 108 7.74 8.42 13.53
C ASP A 108 6.33 8.11 13.03
N PHE A 109 5.49 7.57 13.93
CA PHE A 109 4.11 7.20 13.64
C PHE A 109 3.30 8.36 13.08
N ALA A 110 3.41 9.56 13.69
CA ALA A 110 2.62 10.72 13.30
C ALA A 110 3.01 11.24 11.92
N THR A 111 4.31 11.29 11.63
CA THR A 111 4.84 11.69 10.32
C THR A 111 4.39 10.73 9.23
N GLY A 112 4.52 9.42 9.45
CA GLY A 112 4.08 8.40 8.49
C GLY A 112 2.57 8.42 8.28
N LEU A 113 1.77 8.64 9.34
CA LEU A 113 0.32 8.73 9.22
C LEU A 113 -0.13 9.93 8.37
N LYS A 114 0.49 11.09 8.57
CA LYS A 114 0.22 12.27 7.72
C LYS A 114 0.64 12.04 6.27
N LEU A 115 1.74 11.32 6.06
CA LEU A 115 2.21 10.98 4.72
C LEU A 115 1.21 10.07 3.99
N VAL A 116 0.73 9.00 4.63
CA VAL A 116 -0.25 8.10 4.01
C VAL A 116 -1.61 8.77 3.83
N GLN A 117 -2.00 9.70 4.71
CA GLN A 117 -3.19 10.53 4.52
C GLN A 117 -3.06 11.35 3.23
N LYS A 118 -1.96 12.09 3.07
CA LYS A 118 -1.73 12.91 1.88
C LYS A 118 -1.66 12.07 0.61
N ARG A 119 -1.01 10.91 0.69
CA ARG A 119 -0.95 9.97 -0.43
C ARG A 119 -2.36 9.52 -0.84
N GLY A 120 -3.21 9.13 0.10
CA GLY A 120 -4.59 8.73 -0.16
C GLY A 120 -5.41 9.86 -0.80
N GLU A 121 -5.33 11.08 -0.24
CA GLU A 121 -6.01 12.26 -0.77
C GLU A 121 -5.58 12.56 -2.23
N PHE A 122 -4.29 12.55 -2.53
CA PHE A 122 -3.78 12.83 -3.87
C PHE A 122 -4.17 11.75 -4.88
N MET A 123 -4.20 10.49 -4.45
CA MET A 123 -4.66 9.39 -5.29
C MET A 123 -6.15 9.47 -5.57
N ASP A 124 -6.99 9.81 -4.57
CA ASP A 124 -8.42 10.02 -4.77
C ASP A 124 -8.68 11.22 -5.73
N GLU A 125 -7.93 12.31 -5.59
CA GLU A 125 -8.01 13.44 -6.53
C GLU A 125 -7.64 13.04 -7.96
N ALA A 126 -6.59 12.23 -8.15
CA ALA A 126 -6.20 11.73 -9.47
C ALA A 126 -7.30 10.82 -10.07
N CYS A 127 -7.88 9.93 -9.26
CA CYS A 127 -8.99 9.08 -9.69
C CYS A 127 -10.23 9.89 -10.11
N ALA A 128 -10.52 11.02 -9.41
CA ALA A 128 -11.66 11.86 -9.73
C ALA A 128 -11.55 12.56 -11.10
N THR A 129 -10.34 12.68 -11.64
CA THR A 129 -10.08 13.37 -12.93
C THR A 129 -9.80 12.40 -14.09
N THR A 130 -9.77 11.09 -13.82
CA THR A 130 -9.45 10.06 -14.81
C THR A 130 -10.47 8.92 -14.76
N GLN A 131 -10.67 8.26 -15.88
CA GLN A 131 -11.44 7.00 -15.94
C GLN A 131 -10.47 5.83 -16.00
N GLY A 132 -9.93 5.46 -14.85
CA GLY A 132 -8.92 4.42 -14.73
C GLY A 132 -9.49 3.08 -14.29
N GLY A 133 -8.76 2.02 -14.61
CA GLY A 133 -9.05 0.66 -14.17
C GLY A 133 -7.79 -0.16 -13.96
N MET A 134 -7.96 -1.32 -13.34
CA MET A 134 -6.88 -2.29 -13.12
C MET A 134 -7.38 -3.70 -13.37
N ALA A 135 -6.49 -4.58 -13.79
CA ALA A 135 -6.79 -6.00 -13.94
C ALA A 135 -5.64 -6.88 -13.46
N ALA A 136 -5.98 -7.99 -12.81
CA ALA A 136 -5.03 -9.03 -12.43
C ALA A 136 -4.94 -10.07 -13.55
N LEU A 137 -3.71 -10.33 -14.00
CA LEU A 137 -3.35 -11.32 -15.00
C LEU A 137 -2.66 -12.49 -14.31
N ILE A 138 -3.18 -13.70 -14.49
CA ILE A 138 -2.67 -14.92 -13.85
C ILE A 138 -2.29 -15.92 -14.93
N GLY A 139 -1.08 -16.44 -14.82
CA GLY A 139 -0.46 -17.27 -15.85
C GLY A 139 0.05 -16.45 -17.01
N GLY A 140 0.87 -17.06 -17.84
CA GLY A 140 1.62 -16.38 -18.90
C GLY A 140 3.02 -15.96 -18.44
N LEU A 141 3.89 -15.72 -19.42
CA LEU A 141 5.24 -15.23 -19.15
C LEU A 141 5.22 -13.71 -18.99
N GLU A 142 6.11 -13.18 -18.19
CA GLU A 142 6.22 -11.71 -18.00
C GLU A 142 6.38 -10.97 -19.31
N ASN A 143 7.17 -11.50 -20.26
CA ASN A 143 7.37 -10.90 -21.58
C ASN A 143 6.07 -10.84 -22.41
N ASP A 144 5.16 -11.80 -22.26
CA ASP A 144 3.86 -11.81 -22.94
C ASP A 144 2.94 -10.74 -22.35
N VAL A 145 2.97 -10.58 -21.02
CA VAL A 145 2.24 -9.49 -20.34
C VAL A 145 2.79 -8.12 -20.74
N ARG A 146 4.13 -7.97 -20.84
CA ARG A 146 4.74 -6.71 -21.29
C ARG A 146 4.36 -6.36 -22.73
N ARG A 147 4.26 -7.37 -23.61
CA ARG A 147 3.78 -7.18 -24.99
C ARG A 147 2.31 -6.77 -25.00
N LEU A 148 1.44 -7.48 -24.28
CA LEU A 148 0.03 -7.10 -24.12
C LEU A 148 -0.11 -5.65 -23.63
N ALA A 149 0.64 -5.27 -22.60
CA ALA A 149 0.59 -3.93 -22.02
C ALA A 149 0.99 -2.85 -23.03
N ALA A 150 2.01 -3.12 -23.87
CA ALA A 150 2.45 -2.20 -24.91
C ALA A 150 1.43 -2.08 -26.06
N ASP A 151 0.85 -3.21 -26.48
CA ASP A 151 -0.11 -3.25 -27.61
C ASP A 151 -1.45 -2.59 -27.23
N GLU A 152 -1.88 -2.72 -25.98
CA GLU A 152 -3.16 -2.18 -25.48
C GLU A 152 -3.00 -0.84 -24.70
N ASP A 153 -1.82 -0.23 -24.73
CA ASP A 153 -1.50 1.05 -24.08
C ASP A 153 -1.89 1.10 -22.59
N VAL A 154 -1.52 0.07 -21.83
CA VAL A 154 -1.67 0.00 -20.38
C VAL A 154 -0.31 -0.14 -19.68
N ASP A 155 -0.25 0.22 -18.41
CA ASP A 155 0.96 0.13 -17.60
C ASP A 155 1.00 -1.16 -16.78
N ILE A 156 2.19 -1.68 -16.49
CA ILE A 156 2.39 -2.74 -15.51
C ILE A 156 2.45 -2.10 -14.14
N ALA A 157 1.38 -2.30 -13.36
CA ALA A 157 1.25 -1.73 -12.03
C ALA A 157 2.06 -2.50 -10.97
N ASN A 158 1.93 -3.84 -10.96
CA ASN A 158 2.59 -4.69 -9.98
C ASN A 158 3.01 -6.02 -10.58
N ILE A 159 4.19 -6.50 -10.19
CA ILE A 159 4.64 -7.88 -10.39
C ILE A 159 4.59 -8.56 -9.03
N ASN A 160 3.47 -9.21 -8.72
CA ASN A 160 3.21 -9.78 -7.39
C ASN A 160 3.88 -11.15 -7.20
N ALA A 161 3.97 -11.91 -8.27
CA ALA A 161 4.60 -13.23 -8.32
C ALA A 161 4.98 -13.56 -9.77
N PRO A 162 5.82 -14.58 -10.01
CA PRO A 162 6.24 -14.95 -11.37
C PRO A 162 5.12 -15.20 -12.38
N ASN A 163 3.91 -15.49 -11.90
CA ASN A 163 2.74 -15.74 -12.73
C ASN A 163 1.52 -14.88 -12.34
N GLN A 164 1.75 -13.79 -11.63
CA GLN A 164 0.70 -12.85 -11.23
C GLN A 164 1.16 -11.41 -11.40
N ILE A 165 0.65 -10.75 -12.42
CA ILE A 165 0.97 -9.37 -12.77
C ILE A 165 -0.35 -8.58 -12.79
N VAL A 166 -0.28 -7.32 -12.35
CA VAL A 166 -1.41 -6.39 -12.41
C VAL A 166 -1.09 -5.33 -13.45
N ILE A 167 -2.04 -5.09 -14.35
CA ILE A 167 -2.02 -3.98 -15.31
C ILE A 167 -2.97 -2.88 -14.85
N SER A 168 -2.67 -1.64 -15.27
CA SER A 168 -3.39 -0.44 -14.89
C SER A 168 -3.35 0.59 -16.02
N GLY A 169 -4.41 1.36 -16.19
CA GLY A 169 -4.49 2.37 -17.26
C GLY A 169 -5.89 2.90 -17.45
N GLU A 170 -6.17 3.49 -18.61
CA GLU A 170 -7.52 3.89 -18.95
C GLU A 170 -8.46 2.67 -18.96
N LEU A 171 -9.65 2.82 -18.41
CA LEU A 171 -10.60 1.72 -18.20
C LEU A 171 -10.85 0.94 -19.49
N ALA A 172 -11.11 1.65 -20.60
CA ALA A 172 -11.39 1.03 -21.89
C ALA A 172 -10.21 0.17 -22.40
N ASN A 173 -8.97 0.65 -22.20
CA ASN A 173 -7.77 -0.08 -22.61
C ASN A 173 -7.56 -1.32 -21.74
N VAL A 174 -7.79 -1.21 -20.42
CA VAL A 174 -7.69 -2.34 -19.50
C VAL A 174 -8.76 -3.40 -19.82
N GLU A 175 -9.99 -2.98 -20.14
CA GLU A 175 -11.06 -3.90 -20.57
C GLU A 175 -10.69 -4.64 -21.87
N THR A 176 -10.10 -3.92 -22.85
CA THR A 176 -9.61 -4.52 -24.09
C THR A 176 -8.51 -5.53 -23.81
N ALA A 177 -7.50 -5.15 -23.00
CA ALA A 177 -6.41 -6.04 -22.60
C ALA A 177 -6.91 -7.32 -21.92
N VAL A 178 -7.92 -7.21 -21.05
CA VAL A 178 -8.56 -8.38 -20.42
C VAL A 178 -9.24 -9.28 -21.49
N GLY A 179 -9.90 -8.67 -22.48
CA GLY A 179 -10.60 -9.39 -23.55
C GLY A 179 -9.65 -10.23 -24.42
N VAL A 180 -8.46 -9.69 -24.73
CA VAL A 180 -7.48 -10.34 -25.63
C VAL A 180 -6.38 -11.12 -24.88
N ALA A 181 -6.35 -11.10 -23.55
CA ALA A 181 -5.29 -11.69 -22.73
C ALA A 181 -4.92 -13.14 -23.09
N LYS A 182 -5.93 -13.95 -23.50
CA LYS A 182 -5.71 -15.34 -23.91
C LYS A 182 -4.87 -15.46 -25.18
N GLU A 183 -4.93 -14.50 -26.09
CA GLU A 183 -4.15 -14.48 -27.33
C GLU A 183 -2.64 -14.31 -27.03
N TYR A 184 -2.32 -13.72 -25.87
CA TYR A 184 -0.98 -13.57 -25.34
C TYR A 184 -0.54 -14.71 -24.41
N GLY A 185 -1.30 -15.82 -24.36
CA GLY A 185 -0.96 -16.97 -23.51
C GLY A 185 -1.24 -16.77 -22.03
N ILE A 186 -1.99 -15.73 -21.66
CA ILE A 186 -2.35 -15.44 -20.27
C ILE A 186 -3.58 -16.28 -19.89
N GLY A 187 -3.43 -17.13 -18.86
CA GLY A 187 -4.46 -18.11 -18.50
C GLY A 187 -5.76 -17.51 -17.99
N ARG A 188 -5.64 -16.43 -17.17
CA ARG A 188 -6.78 -15.73 -16.59
C ARG A 188 -6.51 -14.24 -16.47
N ALA A 189 -7.48 -13.43 -16.89
CA ALA A 189 -7.51 -11.99 -16.67
C ALA A 189 -8.80 -11.62 -15.95
N THR A 190 -8.72 -10.74 -14.94
CA THR A 190 -9.88 -10.35 -14.13
C THR A 190 -9.77 -8.89 -13.75
N MET A 191 -10.81 -8.10 -14.07
CA MET A 191 -10.94 -6.73 -13.62
C MET A 191 -10.92 -6.67 -12.10
N LEU A 192 -10.21 -5.68 -11.54
CA LEU A 192 -10.19 -5.42 -10.10
C LEU A 192 -11.25 -4.36 -9.76
N ASN A 193 -11.90 -4.54 -8.62
CA ASN A 193 -12.84 -3.55 -8.10
C ASN A 193 -12.06 -2.43 -7.36
N VAL A 194 -11.61 -1.43 -8.11
CA VAL A 194 -10.81 -0.30 -7.62
C VAL A 194 -11.35 1.00 -8.16
N ALA A 195 -11.08 2.11 -7.47
CA ALA A 195 -11.57 3.44 -7.84
C ALA A 195 -10.82 4.07 -9.02
N GLY A 196 -9.64 3.55 -9.39
CA GLY A 196 -8.83 4.15 -10.45
C GLY A 196 -7.61 3.32 -10.84
N ALA A 197 -6.78 3.89 -11.69
CA ALA A 197 -5.60 3.26 -12.28
C ALA A 197 -4.35 3.47 -11.40
N TYR A 198 -4.31 2.84 -10.24
CA TYR A 198 -3.16 2.95 -9.35
C TYR A 198 -1.88 2.40 -10.01
N HIS A 199 -0.74 3.01 -9.68
CA HIS A 199 0.58 2.65 -10.21
C HIS A 199 0.69 2.73 -11.73
N SER A 200 -0.07 3.64 -12.37
CA SER A 200 0.02 3.95 -13.79
C SER A 200 0.37 5.42 -14.01
N ARG A 201 0.64 5.78 -15.26
CA ARG A 201 0.82 7.18 -15.70
C ARG A 201 -0.34 8.10 -15.32
N LEU A 202 -1.56 7.57 -15.10
CA LEU A 202 -2.71 8.33 -14.65
C LEU A 202 -2.60 8.85 -13.20
N MET A 203 -1.62 8.34 -12.43
CA MET A 203 -1.30 8.79 -11.07
C MET A 203 -0.19 9.85 -11.03
N GLU A 204 0.29 10.36 -12.16
CA GLU A 204 1.40 11.33 -12.21
C GLU A 204 1.14 12.59 -11.37
N SER A 205 -0.11 13.09 -11.39
CA SER A 205 -0.49 14.25 -10.56
C SER A 205 -0.37 13.98 -9.06
N ALA A 206 -0.72 12.77 -8.63
CA ALA A 206 -0.56 12.33 -7.24
C ALA A 206 0.92 12.15 -6.88
N TYR A 207 1.71 11.56 -7.79
CA TYR A 207 3.16 11.40 -7.65
C TYR A 207 3.85 12.75 -7.41
N LEU A 208 3.63 13.73 -8.27
CA LEU A 208 4.26 15.06 -8.18
C LEU A 208 3.89 15.81 -6.88
N LYS A 209 2.66 15.64 -6.40
CA LYS A 209 2.24 16.21 -5.11
C LYS A 209 2.90 15.49 -3.93
N LEU A 210 2.97 14.17 -3.97
CA LEU A 210 3.57 13.36 -2.91
C LEU A 210 5.08 13.57 -2.83
N GLU A 211 5.77 13.68 -3.98
CA GLU A 211 7.20 13.98 -4.05
C GLU A 211 7.55 15.28 -3.30
N LYS A 212 6.72 16.32 -3.45
CA LYS A 212 6.90 17.58 -2.71
C LYS A 212 6.75 17.39 -1.21
N VAL A 213 5.72 16.65 -0.79
CA VAL A 213 5.50 16.37 0.64
C VAL A 213 6.67 15.57 1.22
N LEU A 214 7.13 14.55 0.50
CA LEU A 214 8.30 13.74 0.90
C LEU A 214 9.57 14.59 1.02
N GLY A 215 9.71 15.63 0.17
CA GLY A 215 10.82 16.59 0.24
C GLY A 215 11.01 17.22 1.62
N ASP A 216 9.93 17.43 2.34
CA ASP A 216 9.89 18.10 3.65
C ASP A 216 9.88 17.11 4.83
N VAL A 217 9.73 15.79 4.58
CA VAL A 217 9.68 14.79 5.65
C VAL A 217 11.09 14.55 6.20
N PRO A 218 11.31 14.72 7.51
CA PRO A 218 12.58 14.36 8.15
C PRO A 218 12.70 12.83 8.19
N MET A 219 13.69 12.29 7.49
CA MET A 219 13.94 10.84 7.42
C MET A 219 15.28 10.49 8.09
N GLN A 220 15.28 9.34 8.76
CA GLN A 220 16.47 8.71 9.33
C GLN A 220 16.77 7.39 8.61
N SER A 221 17.99 6.88 8.74
CA SER A 221 18.30 5.55 8.24
C SER A 221 17.46 4.49 8.97
N PRO A 222 16.89 3.52 8.24
CA PRO A 222 16.08 2.47 8.83
C PRO A 222 16.94 1.61 9.79
N ARG A 223 16.36 1.17 10.90
CA ARG A 223 17.02 0.34 11.92
C ARG A 223 17.25 -1.12 11.49
N PHE A 224 16.58 -1.53 10.44
CA PHE A 224 16.69 -2.84 9.77
C PHE A 224 16.35 -2.67 8.30
N PRO A 225 16.77 -3.61 7.42
CA PRO A 225 16.50 -3.53 5.99
C PRO A 225 15.02 -3.35 5.66
N VAL A 226 14.71 -2.41 4.76
CA VAL A 226 13.40 -2.26 4.13
C VAL A 226 13.58 -2.50 2.65
N ILE A 227 12.72 -3.32 2.06
CA ILE A 227 12.78 -3.65 0.63
C ILE A 227 11.91 -2.68 -0.14
N SER A 228 12.49 -2.02 -1.14
CA SER A 228 11.79 -1.09 -2.03
C SER A 228 10.89 -1.82 -3.02
N ASN A 229 9.68 -1.31 -3.24
CA ASN A 229 8.78 -1.81 -4.28
C ASN A 229 9.29 -1.52 -5.69
N VAL A 230 10.07 -0.46 -5.86
CA VAL A 230 10.59 -0.05 -7.17
C VAL A 230 11.73 -0.93 -7.65
N THR A 231 12.68 -1.24 -6.76
CA THR A 231 13.90 -1.98 -7.11
C THR A 231 13.88 -3.44 -6.69
N GLY A 232 13.04 -3.81 -5.72
CA GLY A 232 13.08 -5.12 -5.06
C GLY A 232 14.31 -5.33 -4.18
N GLU A 233 15.09 -4.28 -3.96
CA GLU A 233 16.34 -4.31 -3.21
C GLU A 233 16.21 -3.58 -1.87
N GLU A 234 17.18 -3.80 -0.97
CA GLU A 234 17.28 -3.14 0.32
C GLU A 234 17.52 -1.64 0.17
N VAL A 235 16.70 -0.84 0.83
CA VAL A 235 16.93 0.61 0.98
C VAL A 235 17.99 0.83 2.06
N GLN A 236 19.19 1.25 1.65
CA GLN A 236 20.32 1.48 2.55
C GLN A 236 20.40 2.92 3.06
N THR A 237 19.86 3.86 2.31
CA THR A 237 19.83 5.29 2.65
C THR A 237 18.40 5.80 2.56
N PRO A 238 18.04 6.88 3.28
CA PRO A 238 16.73 7.51 3.12
C PRO A 238 16.62 8.11 1.71
N ASP A 239 16.40 7.26 0.72
CA ASP A 239 16.13 7.67 -0.66
C ASP A 239 14.63 7.98 -0.79
N ARG A 240 14.34 9.26 -0.94
CA ARG A 240 12.99 9.77 -1.09
C ARG A 240 12.26 9.25 -2.34
N LYS A 241 13.00 8.72 -3.32
CA LYS A 241 12.44 8.18 -4.57
C LYS A 241 11.89 6.77 -4.44
N SER A 242 12.27 6.03 -3.40
CA SER A 242 11.85 4.64 -3.21
C SER A 242 10.51 4.49 -2.48
N VAL A 243 9.87 5.58 -2.08
CA VAL A 243 8.63 5.57 -1.27
C VAL A 243 7.40 6.03 -2.08
N VAL A 244 7.55 6.30 -3.38
CA VAL A 244 6.49 6.85 -4.24
C VAL A 244 6.01 5.86 -5.26
#